data_71de843673fbeef8bd694b9d9219b7f0
#
_entry.id   71de843673fbeef8bd694b9d9219b7f0
#
_cell.length_a   1.000
_cell.length_b   1.000
_cell.length_c   1.000
_cell.angle_alpha   90.00
_cell.angle_beta   90.00
_cell.angle_gamma   90.00
#
_symmetry.space_group_name_H-M   'P 1'
#
loop_
_entity.id
_entity.type
_entity.pdbx_description
1 polymer ?
#
loop_
_entity_poly.entity_id
_entity_poly.type
_entity_poly.pdbx_seq_one_letter_code
_entity_poly.pdbx_strand_id
1 'polypeptide(L)'
;FRAGDLEGALKDIQAAIQGSPDTPDYYAEEASIYVRQQKYEDALKSIEKAIAIAPDFGACYRLRGVCYVRLEKKAEACEAFNKAKELGDPLAEKLIKEHCK
;
A
#
# COMPACT_ATOMS: atom_id res chain seq x y z
N PHE A 1 14.33 7.42 7.26
CA PHE A 1 14.15 6.31 8.21
C PHE A 1 15.33 5.37 8.21
N ARG A 2 15.82 5.04 9.36
CA ARG A 2 16.81 3.99 9.52
C ARG A 2 16.09 2.64 9.60
N ALA A 3 16.79 1.56 9.26
CA ALA A 3 16.21 0.21 9.30
C ALA A 3 15.62 -0.14 10.67
N GLY A 4 16.30 0.23 11.75
CA GLY A 4 15.79 -0.01 13.11
C GLY A 4 14.51 0.73 13.41
N ASP A 5 14.35 1.94 12.87
CA ASP A 5 13.13 2.73 13.06
C ASP A 5 11.94 2.10 12.33
N LEU A 6 12.18 1.49 11.17
CA LEU A 6 11.12 0.79 10.43
C LEU A 6 10.66 -0.46 11.18
N GLU A 7 11.58 -1.19 11.80
CA GLU A 7 11.20 -2.35 12.61
C GLU A 7 10.38 -1.94 13.83
N GLY A 8 10.78 -0.86 14.49
CA GLY A 8 10.02 -0.32 15.62
C GLY A 8 8.63 0.14 15.20
N ALA A 9 8.55 0.85 14.08
CA ALA A 9 7.28 1.31 13.53
C ALA A 9 6.37 0.12 13.17
N LEU A 10 6.95 -0.94 12.62
CA LEU A 10 6.20 -2.15 12.28
C LEU A 10 5.61 -2.82 13.52
N LYS A 11 6.41 -2.95 14.59
CA LYS A 11 5.92 -3.50 15.85
C LYS A 11 4.79 -2.67 16.43
N ASP A 12 4.92 -1.35 16.38
CA ASP A 12 3.90 -0.45 16.92
C ASP A 12 2.59 -0.56 16.14
N ILE A 13 2.65 -0.59 14.80
CA ILE A 13 1.44 -0.70 14.01
C ILE A 13 0.80 -2.09 14.16
N GLN A 14 1.59 -3.14 14.30
CA GLN A 14 1.06 -4.48 14.51
C GLN A 14 0.36 -4.59 15.87
N ALA A 15 0.89 -3.92 16.90
CA ALA A 15 0.20 -3.84 18.19
C ALA A 15 -1.12 -3.09 18.08
N ALA A 16 -1.16 -2.01 17.29
CA ALA A 16 -2.40 -1.27 17.03
C ALA A 16 -3.43 -2.13 16.33
N ILE A 17 -3.00 -2.95 15.36
CA ILE A 17 -3.88 -3.87 14.63
C ILE A 17 -4.47 -4.91 15.58
N GLN A 18 -3.68 -5.43 16.51
CA GLN A 18 -4.18 -6.38 17.50
C GLN A 18 -5.29 -5.79 18.36
N GLY A 19 -5.15 -4.51 18.70
CA GLY A 19 -6.17 -3.80 19.47
C GLY A 19 -7.40 -3.40 18.66
N SER A 20 -7.22 -3.17 17.36
CA SER A 20 -8.30 -2.75 16.44
C SER A 20 -8.12 -3.39 15.07
N PRO A 21 -8.46 -4.68 14.92
CA PRO A 21 -8.20 -5.40 13.68
C PRO A 21 -9.07 -4.98 12.49
N ASP A 22 -10.07 -4.13 12.73
CA ASP A 22 -10.99 -3.66 11.68
C ASP A 22 -10.72 -2.23 11.22
N THR A 23 -9.52 -1.70 11.50
CA THR A 23 -9.15 -0.34 11.11
C THR A 23 -8.29 -0.40 9.84
N PRO A 24 -8.85 -0.06 8.67
CA PRO A 24 -8.11 -0.18 7.40
C PRO A 24 -6.87 0.71 7.35
N ASP A 25 -6.89 1.86 8.01
CA ASP A 25 -5.73 2.77 8.07
C ASP A 25 -4.50 2.09 8.66
N TYR A 26 -4.67 1.22 9.63
CA TYR A 26 -3.56 0.51 10.25
C TYR A 26 -2.90 -0.46 9.27
N TYR A 27 -3.70 -1.16 8.48
CA TYR A 27 -3.15 -2.06 7.46
C TYR A 27 -2.45 -1.29 6.35
N ALA A 28 -2.98 -0.12 5.97
CA ALA A 28 -2.33 0.75 4.99
C ALA A 28 -0.97 1.24 5.51
N GLU A 29 -0.90 1.60 6.77
CA GLU A 29 0.35 2.03 7.40
C GLU A 29 1.35 0.87 7.48
N GLU A 30 0.89 -0.31 7.86
CA GLU A 30 1.73 -1.52 7.86
C GLU A 30 2.30 -1.77 6.46
N ALA A 31 1.45 -1.68 5.44
CA ALA A 31 1.88 -1.86 4.05
C ALA A 31 2.93 -0.83 3.65
N SER A 32 2.73 0.42 4.05
CA SER A 32 3.69 1.50 3.76
C SER A 32 5.06 1.21 4.37
N ILE A 33 5.07 0.69 5.58
CA ILE A 33 6.33 0.30 6.25
C ILE A 33 6.99 -0.85 5.49
N TYR A 34 6.24 -1.87 5.11
CA TYR A 34 6.79 -2.97 4.32
C TYR A 34 7.38 -2.50 3.00
N VAL A 35 6.72 -1.56 2.32
CA VAL A 35 7.24 -0.98 1.08
C VAL A 35 8.61 -0.34 1.31
N ARG A 36 8.76 0.40 2.39
CA ARG A 36 10.05 1.02 2.75
C ARG A 36 11.11 0.00 3.08
N GLN A 37 10.73 -1.17 3.61
CA GLN A 37 11.62 -2.29 3.86
C GLN A 37 11.88 -3.12 2.62
N GLN A 38 11.27 -2.76 1.49
CA GLN A 38 11.35 -3.50 0.23
C GLN A 38 10.72 -4.90 0.32
N LYS A 39 9.78 -5.08 1.24
CA LYS A 39 9.03 -6.33 1.41
C LYS A 39 7.68 -6.21 0.71
N TYR A 40 7.73 -6.20 -0.62
CA TYR A 40 6.56 -5.86 -1.44
C TYR A 40 5.43 -6.89 -1.36
N GLU A 41 5.77 -8.17 -1.26
CA GLU A 41 4.74 -9.21 -1.13
C GLU A 41 4.02 -9.13 0.21
N ASP A 42 4.75 -8.86 1.29
CA ASP A 42 4.15 -8.64 2.61
C ASP A 42 3.25 -7.39 2.58
N ALA A 43 3.72 -6.34 1.91
CA ALA A 43 2.91 -5.13 1.75
C ALA A 43 1.60 -5.42 1.02
N LEU A 44 1.63 -6.24 -0.03
CA LEU A 44 0.42 -6.61 -0.76
C LEU A 44 -0.59 -7.33 0.14
N LYS A 45 -0.13 -8.18 1.05
CA LYS A 45 -1.01 -8.86 2.00
C LYS A 45 -1.71 -7.87 2.92
N SER A 46 -0.98 -6.90 3.44
CA SER A 46 -1.55 -5.85 4.29
C SER A 46 -2.56 -5.00 3.52
N ILE A 47 -2.23 -4.65 2.27
CA ILE A 47 -3.11 -3.89 1.39
C ILE A 47 -4.41 -4.65 1.15
N GLU A 48 -4.35 -5.95 0.90
CA GLU A 48 -5.54 -6.77 0.68
C GLU A 48 -6.47 -6.74 1.89
N LYS A 49 -5.91 -6.78 3.09
CA LYS A 49 -6.72 -6.69 4.32
C LYS A 49 -7.40 -5.33 4.44
N ALA A 50 -6.67 -4.25 4.13
CA ALA A 50 -7.23 -2.91 4.16
C ALA A 50 -8.37 -2.75 3.16
N ILE A 51 -8.19 -3.23 1.93
CA ILE A 51 -9.19 -3.15 0.88
C ILE A 51 -10.41 -4.01 1.20
N ALA A 52 -10.21 -5.16 1.83
CA ALA A 52 -11.33 -6.02 2.25
C ALA A 52 -12.26 -5.29 3.23
N ILE A 53 -11.69 -4.43 4.08
CA ILE A 53 -12.47 -3.64 5.05
C ILE A 53 -13.04 -2.38 4.38
N ALA A 54 -12.21 -1.70 3.57
CA ALA A 54 -12.57 -0.45 2.92
C ALA A 54 -12.24 -0.52 1.43
N PRO A 55 -13.16 -1.05 0.61
CA PRO A 55 -12.90 -1.25 -0.84
C PRO A 55 -12.73 0.04 -1.64
N ASP A 56 -13.05 1.18 -1.06
CA ASP A 56 -12.89 2.50 -1.69
C ASP A 56 -11.64 3.25 -1.20
N PHE A 57 -10.71 2.58 -0.55
CA PHE A 57 -9.51 3.20 0.00
C PHE A 57 -8.47 3.40 -1.12
N GLY A 58 -8.56 4.55 -1.79
CA GLY A 58 -7.73 4.86 -2.97
C GLY A 58 -6.23 4.78 -2.73
N ALA A 59 -5.75 5.23 -1.56
CA ALA A 59 -4.33 5.16 -1.21
C ALA A 59 -3.81 3.72 -1.20
N CYS A 60 -4.65 2.74 -0.83
CA CYS A 60 -4.26 1.34 -0.84
C CYS A 60 -4.05 0.82 -2.26
N TYR A 61 -4.88 1.24 -3.20
CA TYR A 61 -4.69 0.88 -4.61
C TYR A 61 -3.42 1.52 -5.17
N ARG A 62 -3.11 2.74 -4.76
CA ARG A 62 -1.86 3.39 -5.14
C ARG A 62 -0.66 2.60 -4.61
N LEU A 63 -0.68 2.22 -3.34
CA LEU A 63 0.38 1.39 -2.74
C LEU A 63 0.51 0.05 -3.46
N ARG A 64 -0.61 -0.55 -3.82
CA ARG A 64 -0.64 -1.80 -4.58
C ARG A 64 0.09 -1.64 -5.90
N GLY A 65 -0.19 -0.54 -6.61
CA GLY A 65 0.50 -0.23 -7.85
C GLY A 65 2.01 -0.07 -7.65
N VAL A 66 2.41 0.62 -6.60
CA VAL A 66 3.84 0.80 -6.28
C VAL A 66 4.51 -0.56 -6.05
N CYS A 67 3.86 -1.47 -5.32
CA CYS A 67 4.38 -2.82 -5.11
C CYS A 67 4.55 -3.57 -6.42
N TYR A 68 3.56 -3.49 -7.31
CA TYR A 68 3.64 -4.17 -8.60
C TYR A 68 4.73 -3.59 -9.50
N VAL A 69 4.95 -2.26 -9.46
CA VAL A 69 6.07 -1.66 -10.18
C VAL A 69 7.39 -2.28 -9.74
N ARG A 70 7.58 -2.40 -8.44
CA ARG A 70 8.81 -2.96 -7.87
C ARG A 70 8.96 -4.45 -8.17
N LEU A 71 7.84 -5.16 -8.31
CA LEU A 71 7.82 -6.58 -8.66
C LEU A 71 7.81 -6.80 -10.19
N GLU A 72 7.98 -5.73 -10.96
CA GLU A 72 8.03 -5.76 -12.43
C GLU A 72 6.74 -6.29 -13.07
N LYS A 73 5.61 -6.02 -12.44
CA LYS A 73 4.28 -6.38 -12.94
C LYS A 73 3.57 -5.12 -13.43
N LYS A 74 4.01 -4.61 -14.58
CA LYS A 74 3.57 -3.32 -15.10
C LYS A 74 2.06 -3.26 -15.38
N ALA A 75 1.49 -4.29 -15.95
CA ALA A 75 0.05 -4.30 -16.28
C ALA A 75 -0.79 -4.19 -15.00
N GLU A 76 -0.45 -4.98 -13.98
CA GLU A 76 -1.15 -4.94 -12.70
C GLU A 76 -0.94 -3.61 -11.98
N ALA A 77 0.27 -3.04 -12.10
CA ALA A 77 0.57 -1.74 -11.51
C ALA A 77 -0.32 -0.65 -12.10
N CYS A 78 -0.44 -0.61 -13.42
CA CYS A 78 -1.25 0.40 -14.10
C CYS A 78 -2.73 0.25 -13.78
N GLU A 79 -3.22 -0.98 -13.69
CA GLU A 79 -4.59 -1.25 -13.28
C GLU A 79 -4.85 -0.70 -11.87
N ALA A 80 -3.92 -0.93 -10.94
CA ALA A 80 -4.04 -0.44 -9.57
C ALA A 80 -4.02 1.08 -9.50
N PHE A 81 -3.13 1.73 -10.26
CA PHE A 81 -3.06 3.19 -10.31
C PHE A 81 -4.33 3.80 -10.90
N ASN A 82 -4.89 3.18 -11.94
CA ASN A 82 -6.14 3.65 -12.53
C ASN A 82 -7.30 3.55 -11.53
N LYS A 83 -7.34 2.48 -10.75
CA LYS A 83 -8.35 2.32 -9.71
C LYS A 83 -8.19 3.39 -8.62
N ALA A 84 -6.96 3.66 -8.21
CA ALA A 84 -6.67 4.72 -7.24
C ALA A 84 -7.14 6.07 -7.76
N LYS A 85 -6.92 6.36 -9.05
CA LYS A 85 -7.38 7.59 -9.68
C LYS A 85 -8.91 7.70 -9.63
N GLU A 86 -9.61 6.61 -9.99
CA GLU A 86 -11.06 6.57 -9.92
C GLU A 86 -11.59 6.88 -8.53
N LEU A 87 -10.87 6.47 -7.50
CA LEU A 87 -11.24 6.68 -6.12
C LEU A 87 -10.77 8.03 -5.56
N GLY A 88 -10.19 8.87 -6.42
CA GLY A 88 -9.82 10.24 -6.05
C GLY A 88 -8.47 10.40 -5.41
N ASP A 89 -7.59 9.42 -5.50
CA ASP A 89 -6.24 9.56 -4.94
C ASP A 89 -5.44 10.60 -5.74
N PRO A 90 -4.94 11.66 -5.07
CA PRO A 90 -4.30 12.77 -5.79
C PRO A 90 -2.95 12.44 -6.42
N LEU A 91 -2.29 11.38 -5.98
CA LEU A 91 -0.97 10.99 -6.49
C LEU A 91 -1.04 10.00 -7.64
N ALA A 92 -2.21 9.40 -7.87
CA ALA A 92 -2.36 8.33 -8.85
C ALA A 92 -2.04 8.79 -10.28
N GLU A 93 -2.51 9.97 -10.67
CA GLU A 93 -2.30 10.48 -12.03
C GLU A 93 -0.83 10.64 -12.35
N LYS A 94 -0.03 11.14 -11.40
CA LYS A 94 1.41 11.27 -11.57
C LYS A 94 2.05 9.91 -11.80
N LEU A 95 1.65 8.92 -11.02
CA LEU A 95 2.19 7.56 -11.13
C LEU A 95 1.81 6.91 -12.47
N ILE A 96 0.60 7.16 -12.94
CA ILE A 96 0.17 6.70 -14.27
C ILE A 96 1.07 7.28 -15.36
N LYS A 97 1.36 8.57 -15.29
CA LYS A 97 2.23 9.23 -16.26
C LYS A 97 3.65 8.68 -16.23
N GLU A 98 4.15 8.34 -15.06
CA GLU A 98 5.52 7.82 -14.91
C GLU A 98 5.64 6.37 -15.34
N HIS A 99 4.64 5.54 -15.09
CA HIS A 99 4.76 4.09 -15.22
C HIS A 99 3.88 3.46 -16.29
N CYS A 100 2.86 4.15 -16.77
CA CYS A 100 1.85 3.57 -17.68
C CYS A 100 1.90 4.21 -19.07
N LYS A 101 3.07 4.21 -19.63
CA LYS A 101 3.26 4.73 -21.00
C LYS A 101 3.07 3.64 -22.03
#